data_993faeed6ca5809b5a2032b28258af1a
#
_entry.id   993faeed6ca5809b5a2032b28258af1a
#
_cell.length_a   1.000
_cell.length_b   1.000
_cell.length_c   1.000
_cell.angle_alpha   90.00
_cell.angle_beta   90.00
_cell.angle_gamma   90.00
#
_symmetry.space_group_name_H-M   'P 1'
#
loop_
_entity.id
_entity.type
_entity.pdbx_description
1 polymer ?
#
loop_
_entity_poly.entity_id
_entity_poly.type
_entity_poly.pdbx_seq_one_letter_code
_entity_poly.pdbx_strand_id
1 'polypeptide(L)'
;MINTILFDLDGVLVDACDWHYHSLNRALSSFGHSPINKEDHMSTYNGLPTHVKLGMLGIAEDQAKKINEAKQDFTLDVIRKTAKIMPEKIELHKYLKSNNIRIGCVTNSIRKTAVEMLSKTGQLEFMDILITNEDVSRNKPYPDCYNLAMDKLDAIGSEVLCVEDSEKGIKAAKASAAKHLLIVEDSSKVNLHTLVTFLKDSI
;
A
#
# COMPACT_ATOMS: atom_id res chain seq x y z
N MET A 1 -0.14 8.80 24.18
CA MET A 1 -0.42 7.36 23.90
C MET A 1 -0.91 7.25 22.45
N ILE A 2 -0.43 6.28 21.69
CA ILE A 2 -0.85 6.08 20.30
C ILE A 2 -2.31 5.66 20.26
N ASN A 3 -3.14 6.39 19.52
CA ASN A 3 -4.58 6.15 19.33
C ASN A 3 -4.99 6.04 17.84
N THR A 4 -4.04 6.22 16.95
CA THR A 4 -4.26 6.16 15.50
C THR A 4 -3.09 5.46 14.82
N ILE A 5 -3.37 4.48 13.96
CA ILE A 5 -2.35 3.80 13.16
C ILE A 5 -2.69 3.95 11.68
N LEU A 6 -1.73 4.47 10.92
CA LEU A 6 -1.81 4.67 9.48
C LEU A 6 -0.88 3.66 8.80
N PHE A 7 -1.47 2.69 8.14
CA PHE A 7 -0.74 1.64 7.43
C PHE A 7 -0.56 2.00 5.95
N ASP A 8 0.61 1.76 5.37
CA ASP A 8 0.69 1.56 3.94
C ASP A 8 -0.06 0.29 3.51
N LEU A 9 -0.31 0.13 2.22
CA LEU A 9 -1.06 -1.01 1.68
C LEU A 9 -0.12 -2.10 1.16
N ASP A 10 0.62 -1.77 0.09
CA ASP A 10 1.45 -2.72 -0.65
C ASP A 10 2.74 -3.02 0.11
N GLY A 11 2.95 -4.26 0.55
CA GLY A 11 4.09 -4.66 1.39
C GLY A 11 3.84 -4.52 2.90
N VAL A 12 2.72 -3.91 3.32
CA VAL A 12 2.33 -3.72 4.73
C VAL A 12 1.04 -4.47 5.05
N LEU A 13 -0.10 -4.05 4.52
CA LEU A 13 -1.38 -4.73 4.74
C LEU A 13 -1.57 -5.93 3.83
N VAL A 14 -0.97 -5.92 2.63
CA VAL A 14 -1.02 -7.00 1.64
C VAL A 14 0.34 -7.20 0.99
N ASP A 15 0.67 -8.42 0.58
CA ASP A 15 1.76 -8.69 -0.36
C ASP A 15 1.19 -8.61 -1.78
N ALA A 16 1.35 -7.46 -2.42
CA ALA A 16 0.83 -7.18 -3.75
C ALA A 16 1.84 -7.42 -4.87
N CYS A 17 3.07 -7.84 -4.57
CA CYS A 17 4.15 -7.97 -5.54
C CYS A 17 3.76 -8.88 -6.71
N ASP A 18 3.26 -10.08 -6.43
CA ASP A 18 2.83 -11.03 -7.46
C ASP A 18 1.60 -10.52 -8.25
N TRP A 19 0.68 -9.79 -7.62
CA TRP A 19 -0.46 -9.20 -8.33
C TRP A 19 0.00 -8.16 -9.36
N HIS A 20 0.94 -7.30 -8.99
CA HIS A 20 1.51 -6.31 -9.89
C HIS A 20 2.37 -6.93 -10.99
N TYR A 21 3.13 -7.97 -10.68
CA TYR A 21 3.92 -8.72 -11.63
C TYR A 21 3.05 -9.37 -12.72
N HIS A 22 2.06 -10.14 -12.33
CA HIS A 22 1.18 -10.84 -13.27
C HIS A 22 0.35 -9.88 -14.11
N SER A 23 -0.17 -8.80 -13.52
CA SER A 23 -0.97 -7.82 -14.25
C SER A 23 -0.16 -7.02 -15.26
N LEU A 24 1.09 -6.64 -14.91
CA LEU A 24 1.98 -5.95 -15.84
C LEU A 24 2.35 -6.85 -17.01
N ASN A 25 2.74 -8.09 -16.76
CA ASN A 25 3.11 -9.03 -17.83
C ASN A 25 1.92 -9.36 -18.73
N ARG A 26 0.73 -9.50 -18.19
CA ARG A 26 -0.48 -9.67 -19.00
C ARG A 26 -0.74 -8.45 -19.88
N ALA A 27 -0.55 -7.23 -19.35
CA ALA A 27 -0.68 -6.00 -20.12
C ALA A 27 0.37 -5.92 -21.22
N LEU A 28 1.66 -6.15 -20.91
CA LEU A 28 2.74 -6.18 -21.90
C LEU A 28 2.41 -7.13 -23.04
N SER A 29 2.06 -8.38 -22.74
CA SER A 29 1.72 -9.40 -23.72
C SER A 29 0.52 -9.01 -24.61
N SER A 30 -0.49 -8.35 -24.05
CA SER A 30 -1.68 -7.93 -24.81
C SER A 30 -1.39 -6.82 -25.82
N PHE A 31 -0.25 -6.13 -25.70
CA PHE A 31 0.24 -5.12 -26.64
C PHE A 31 1.44 -5.60 -27.46
N GLY A 32 1.73 -6.92 -27.46
CA GLY A 32 2.79 -7.52 -28.28
C GLY A 32 4.20 -7.38 -27.73
N HIS A 33 4.36 -6.98 -26.46
CA HIS A 33 5.67 -6.90 -25.80
C HIS A 33 5.99 -8.20 -25.05
N SER A 34 7.29 -8.47 -24.93
CA SER A 34 7.78 -9.59 -24.13
C SER A 34 7.49 -9.38 -22.64
N PRO A 35 7.08 -10.43 -21.92
CA PRO A 35 6.93 -10.35 -20.46
C PRO A 35 8.29 -10.17 -19.79
N ILE A 36 8.29 -9.50 -18.64
CA ILE A 36 9.45 -9.40 -17.74
C ILE A 36 9.53 -10.73 -16.95
N ASN A 37 10.72 -11.31 -16.84
CA ASN A 37 10.89 -12.47 -15.94
C ASN A 37 10.82 -12.06 -14.47
N LYS A 38 10.62 -13.03 -13.57
CA LYS A 38 10.38 -12.73 -12.14
C LYS A 38 11.64 -12.17 -11.46
N GLU A 39 12.83 -12.61 -11.85
CA GLU A 39 14.09 -12.14 -11.30
C GLU A 39 14.33 -10.66 -11.62
N ASP A 40 14.18 -10.28 -12.89
CA ASP A 40 14.26 -8.87 -13.31
C ASP A 40 13.18 -8.02 -12.65
N HIS A 41 11.96 -8.57 -12.52
CA HIS A 41 10.89 -7.86 -11.82
C HIS A 41 11.30 -7.53 -10.38
N MET A 42 11.82 -8.49 -9.63
CA MET A 42 12.19 -8.30 -8.23
C MET A 42 13.41 -7.39 -8.06
N SER A 43 14.43 -7.57 -8.88
CA SER A 43 15.70 -6.85 -8.73
C SER A 43 15.67 -5.43 -9.28
N THR A 44 14.91 -5.17 -10.33
CA THR A 44 14.99 -3.93 -11.11
C THR A 44 13.68 -3.13 -11.10
N TYR A 45 12.54 -3.81 -11.21
CA TYR A 45 11.27 -3.13 -11.46
C TYR A 45 10.38 -3.01 -10.22
N ASN A 46 10.56 -3.85 -9.18
CA ASN A 46 9.69 -3.83 -8.01
C ASN A 46 9.71 -2.45 -7.31
N GLY A 47 8.56 -1.99 -6.82
CA GLY A 47 8.42 -0.67 -6.17
C GLY A 47 8.46 0.54 -7.12
N LEU A 48 8.82 0.37 -8.41
CA LEU A 48 8.79 1.47 -9.37
C LEU A 48 7.36 1.72 -9.90
N PRO A 49 6.99 2.98 -10.19
CA PRO A 49 5.77 3.31 -10.91
C PRO A 49 5.70 2.66 -12.29
N THR A 50 4.52 2.27 -12.74
CA THR A 50 4.36 1.56 -14.02
C THR A 50 4.92 2.34 -15.22
N HIS A 51 4.72 3.67 -15.27
CA HIS A 51 5.26 4.49 -16.36
C HIS A 51 6.79 4.48 -16.41
N VAL A 52 7.46 4.44 -15.27
CA VAL A 52 8.93 4.32 -15.18
C VAL A 52 9.38 2.96 -15.73
N LYS A 53 8.72 1.86 -15.32
CA LYS A 53 9.00 0.51 -15.82
C LYS A 53 8.87 0.43 -17.35
N LEU A 54 7.78 0.98 -17.89
CA LEU A 54 7.52 1.00 -19.33
C LEU A 54 8.55 1.84 -20.10
N GLY A 55 8.97 2.98 -19.53
CA GLY A 55 10.06 3.80 -20.09
C GLY A 55 11.39 3.05 -20.13
N MET A 56 11.74 2.32 -19.05
CA MET A 56 12.96 1.48 -19.02
C MET A 56 12.93 0.34 -20.04
N LEU A 57 11.74 -0.14 -20.40
CA LEU A 57 11.54 -1.12 -21.47
C LEU A 57 11.56 -0.51 -22.88
N GLY A 58 11.77 0.80 -23.01
CA GLY A 58 11.80 1.50 -24.30
C GLY A 58 10.43 1.64 -24.99
N ILE A 59 9.34 1.52 -24.23
CA ILE A 59 7.97 1.61 -24.76
C ILE A 59 7.60 3.09 -24.94
N ALA A 60 7.12 3.46 -26.14
CA ALA A 60 6.70 4.82 -26.45
C ALA A 60 5.54 5.30 -25.55
N GLU A 61 5.51 6.59 -25.24
CA GLU A 61 4.63 7.17 -24.21
C GLU A 61 3.13 6.93 -24.50
N ASP A 62 2.71 7.03 -25.75
CA ASP A 62 1.32 6.78 -26.17
C ASP A 62 0.88 5.33 -25.94
N GLN A 63 1.78 4.38 -26.20
CA GLN A 63 1.55 2.96 -25.94
C GLN A 63 1.66 2.65 -24.44
N ALA A 64 2.63 3.25 -23.75
CA ALA A 64 2.80 3.09 -22.30
C ALA A 64 1.54 3.50 -21.52
N LYS A 65 0.85 4.56 -21.94
CA LYS A 65 -0.41 4.98 -21.33
C LYS A 65 -1.49 3.89 -21.45
N LYS A 66 -1.67 3.32 -22.65
CA LYS A 66 -2.65 2.26 -22.90
C LYS A 66 -2.31 0.97 -22.11
N ILE A 67 -1.03 0.60 -22.06
CA ILE A 67 -0.55 -0.55 -21.27
C ILE A 67 -0.82 -0.32 -19.79
N ASN A 68 -0.59 0.89 -19.27
CA ASN A 68 -0.86 1.20 -17.87
C ASN A 68 -2.36 1.12 -17.55
N GLU A 69 -3.23 1.61 -18.41
CA GLU A 69 -4.69 1.48 -18.27
C GLU A 69 -5.11 0.00 -18.23
N ALA A 70 -4.67 -0.79 -19.20
CA ALA A 70 -4.96 -2.23 -19.25
C ALA A 70 -4.40 -2.97 -18.02
N LYS A 71 -3.20 -2.59 -17.56
CA LYS A 71 -2.59 -3.15 -16.33
C LYS A 71 -3.49 -2.91 -15.11
N GLN A 72 -4.12 -1.76 -14.98
CA GLN A 72 -5.01 -1.49 -13.84
C GLN A 72 -6.21 -2.45 -13.84
N ASP A 73 -6.86 -2.67 -14.99
CA ASP A 73 -7.96 -3.62 -15.09
C ASP A 73 -7.51 -5.06 -14.84
N PHE A 74 -6.35 -5.46 -15.39
CA PHE A 74 -5.78 -6.78 -15.12
C PHE A 74 -5.39 -6.96 -13.65
N THR A 75 -4.97 -5.90 -12.96
CA THR A 75 -4.68 -5.96 -11.51
C THR A 75 -5.93 -6.36 -10.74
N LEU A 76 -7.08 -5.75 -11.04
CA LEU A 76 -8.35 -6.12 -10.40
C LEU A 76 -8.73 -7.58 -10.68
N ASP A 77 -8.57 -8.04 -11.94
CA ASP A 77 -8.84 -9.43 -12.30
C ASP A 77 -7.95 -10.42 -11.53
N VAL A 78 -6.65 -10.10 -11.38
CA VAL A 78 -5.71 -10.94 -10.63
C VAL A 78 -6.08 -10.98 -9.16
N ILE A 79 -6.34 -9.82 -8.54
CA ILE A 79 -6.76 -9.73 -7.13
C ILE A 79 -8.03 -10.58 -6.91
N ARG A 80 -9.06 -10.41 -7.73
CA ARG A 80 -10.33 -11.13 -7.61
C ARG A 80 -10.17 -12.64 -7.67
N LYS A 81 -9.19 -13.13 -8.45
CA LYS A 81 -8.95 -14.56 -8.64
C LYS A 81 -8.04 -15.18 -7.59
N THR A 82 -7.12 -14.39 -7.03
CA THR A 82 -6.01 -14.95 -6.24
C THR A 82 -5.96 -14.46 -4.80
N ALA A 83 -6.54 -13.29 -4.49
CA ALA A 83 -6.56 -12.79 -3.12
C ALA A 83 -7.40 -13.71 -2.22
N LYS A 84 -6.92 -13.85 -0.99
CA LYS A 84 -7.56 -14.65 0.06
C LYS A 84 -7.75 -13.80 1.30
N ILE A 85 -8.75 -14.15 2.08
CA ILE A 85 -8.93 -13.61 3.44
C ILE A 85 -7.63 -13.80 4.22
N MET A 86 -7.24 -12.78 4.97
CA MET A 86 -6.03 -12.74 5.81
C MET A 86 -6.41 -12.72 7.30
N PRO A 87 -6.60 -13.90 7.93
CA PRO A 87 -7.10 -13.98 9.31
C PRO A 87 -6.21 -13.23 10.31
N GLU A 88 -4.90 -13.25 10.11
CA GLU A 88 -3.93 -12.58 10.99
C GLU A 88 -4.06 -11.05 10.95
N LYS A 89 -4.43 -10.48 9.81
CA LYS A 89 -4.71 -9.03 9.69
C LYS A 89 -6.05 -8.69 10.34
N ILE A 90 -7.06 -9.53 10.15
CA ILE A 90 -8.37 -9.37 10.78
C ILE A 90 -8.23 -9.42 12.30
N GLU A 91 -7.44 -10.36 12.83
CA GLU A 91 -7.16 -10.46 14.27
C GLU A 91 -6.51 -9.16 14.80
N LEU A 92 -5.47 -8.67 14.11
CA LEU A 92 -4.82 -7.40 14.42
C LEU A 92 -5.83 -6.25 14.45
N HIS A 93 -6.64 -6.11 13.38
CA HIS A 93 -7.60 -5.01 13.28
C HIS A 93 -8.68 -5.07 14.37
N LYS A 94 -9.19 -6.27 14.67
CA LYS A 94 -10.14 -6.47 15.78
C LYS A 94 -9.54 -6.05 17.13
N TYR A 95 -8.28 -6.42 17.38
CA TYR A 95 -7.58 -6.00 18.59
C TYR A 95 -7.44 -4.47 18.66
N LEU A 96 -7.01 -3.82 17.59
CA LEU A 96 -6.88 -2.36 17.55
C LEU A 96 -8.22 -1.67 17.80
N LYS A 97 -9.29 -2.13 17.15
CA LYS A 97 -10.65 -1.60 17.35
C LYS A 97 -11.15 -1.80 18.79
N SER A 98 -10.92 -2.96 19.40
CA SER A 98 -11.32 -3.21 20.80
C SER A 98 -10.57 -2.34 21.81
N ASN A 99 -9.42 -1.78 21.42
CA ASN A 99 -8.63 -0.82 22.19
C ASN A 99 -8.88 0.65 21.78
N ASN A 100 -9.95 0.93 21.01
CA ASN A 100 -10.30 2.26 20.51
C ASN A 100 -9.20 2.93 19.68
N ILE A 101 -8.38 2.16 18.98
CA ILE A 101 -7.36 2.65 18.07
C ILE A 101 -7.98 2.79 16.66
N ARG A 102 -7.87 3.99 16.09
CA ARG A 102 -8.32 4.28 14.72
C ARG A 102 -7.34 3.70 13.71
N ILE A 103 -7.86 3.18 12.61
CA ILE A 103 -7.10 2.49 11.58
C ILE A 103 -7.29 3.20 10.25
N GLY A 104 -6.19 3.67 9.65
CA GLY A 104 -6.19 4.23 8.30
C GLY A 104 -5.31 3.44 7.35
N CYS A 105 -5.70 3.36 6.08
CA CYS A 105 -4.85 2.90 4.99
C CYS A 105 -4.43 4.10 4.14
N VAL A 106 -3.12 4.26 3.90
CA VAL A 106 -2.53 5.40 3.17
C VAL A 106 -1.60 4.86 2.09
N THR A 107 -1.98 4.97 0.81
CA THR A 107 -1.29 4.28 -0.29
C THR A 107 -1.08 5.14 -1.53
N ASN A 108 -0.05 4.82 -2.32
CA ASN A 108 0.14 5.34 -3.67
C ASN A 108 -0.66 4.56 -4.75
N SER A 109 -1.40 3.54 -4.37
CA SER A 109 -2.30 2.82 -5.27
C SER A 109 -3.56 3.64 -5.59
N ILE A 110 -4.19 3.41 -6.74
CA ILE A 110 -5.49 4.02 -7.08
C ILE A 110 -6.59 3.45 -6.18
N ARG A 111 -7.63 4.24 -5.93
CA ARG A 111 -8.72 3.89 -5.02
C ARG A 111 -9.39 2.56 -5.36
N LYS A 112 -9.70 2.36 -6.64
CA LYS A 112 -10.34 1.13 -7.13
C LYS A 112 -9.53 -0.13 -6.78
N THR A 113 -8.23 -0.08 -6.93
CA THR A 113 -7.31 -1.18 -6.59
C THR A 113 -7.19 -1.38 -5.08
N ALA A 114 -7.02 -0.29 -4.31
CA ALA A 114 -6.91 -0.36 -2.86
C ALA A 114 -8.18 -0.93 -2.20
N VAL A 115 -9.35 -0.50 -2.65
CA VAL A 115 -10.64 -1.02 -2.18
C VAL A 115 -10.77 -2.51 -2.49
N GLU A 116 -10.41 -2.94 -3.71
CA GLU A 116 -10.48 -4.36 -4.09
C GLU A 116 -9.53 -5.23 -3.23
N MET A 117 -8.28 -4.77 -3.01
CA MET A 117 -7.29 -5.45 -2.17
C MET A 117 -7.82 -5.63 -0.74
N LEU A 118 -8.23 -4.53 -0.10
CA LEU A 118 -8.72 -4.55 1.29
C LEU A 118 -10.01 -5.38 1.42
N SER A 119 -10.93 -5.28 0.46
CA SER A 119 -12.17 -6.05 0.46
C SER A 119 -11.91 -7.55 0.34
N LYS A 120 -11.08 -7.96 -0.63
CA LYS A 120 -10.79 -9.38 -0.88
C LYS A 120 -9.98 -10.05 0.22
N THR A 121 -9.22 -9.26 0.98
CA THR A 121 -8.46 -9.75 2.14
C THR A 121 -9.22 -9.65 3.47
N GLY A 122 -10.47 -9.10 3.46
CA GLY A 122 -11.34 -8.97 4.64
C GLY A 122 -10.95 -7.82 5.56
N GLN A 123 -10.22 -6.82 5.06
CA GLN A 123 -9.69 -5.73 5.87
C GLN A 123 -10.46 -4.42 5.76
N LEU A 124 -11.24 -4.23 4.66
CA LEU A 124 -11.87 -2.95 4.34
C LEU A 124 -12.80 -2.42 5.44
N GLU A 125 -13.58 -3.29 6.06
CA GLU A 125 -14.55 -2.93 7.10
C GLU A 125 -13.92 -2.33 8.37
N PHE A 126 -12.63 -2.56 8.59
CA PHE A 126 -11.91 -2.04 9.75
C PHE A 126 -11.31 -0.64 9.52
N MET A 127 -11.26 -0.18 8.27
CA MET A 127 -10.63 1.10 7.94
C MET A 127 -11.56 2.27 8.29
N ASP A 128 -11.10 3.15 9.18
CA ASP A 128 -11.77 4.42 9.46
C ASP A 128 -11.54 5.43 8.33
N ILE A 129 -10.41 5.29 7.62
CA ILE A 129 -10.07 6.12 6.47
C ILE A 129 -9.23 5.35 5.45
N LEU A 130 -9.43 5.70 4.18
CA LEU A 130 -8.59 5.26 3.05
C LEU A 130 -8.13 6.51 2.28
N ILE A 131 -6.84 6.77 2.27
CA ILE A 131 -6.19 7.80 1.45
C ILE A 131 -5.38 7.11 0.35
N THR A 132 -5.63 7.55 -0.87
CA THR A 132 -5.04 7.00 -2.10
C THR A 132 -4.27 8.07 -2.86
N ASN A 133 -3.61 7.71 -3.95
CA ASN A 133 -2.90 8.67 -4.79
C ASN A 133 -3.84 9.69 -5.47
N GLU A 134 -5.14 9.41 -5.51
CA GLU A 134 -6.15 10.29 -6.10
C GLU A 134 -6.63 11.40 -5.14
N ASP A 135 -6.29 11.31 -3.85
CA ASP A 135 -6.73 12.25 -2.82
C ASP A 135 -5.74 13.41 -2.61
N VAL A 136 -4.54 13.33 -3.14
CA VAL A 136 -3.46 14.30 -2.93
C VAL A 136 -2.79 14.71 -4.23
N SER A 137 -2.27 15.92 -4.28
CA SER A 137 -1.54 16.41 -5.45
C SER A 137 -0.12 15.85 -5.53
N ARG A 138 0.49 15.55 -4.39
CA ARG A 138 1.85 14.99 -4.29
C ARG A 138 1.81 13.69 -3.51
N ASN A 139 2.09 12.61 -4.22
CA ASN A 139 2.16 11.26 -3.65
C ASN A 139 3.45 11.03 -2.85
N LYS A 140 3.53 9.92 -2.09
CA LYS A 140 4.79 9.51 -1.45
C LYS A 140 5.92 9.55 -2.48
N PRO A 141 7.05 10.19 -2.21
CA PRO A 141 7.62 10.46 -0.88
C PRO A 141 7.21 11.78 -0.20
N TYR A 142 6.27 12.54 -0.72
CA TYR A 142 5.74 13.72 -0.04
C TYR A 142 4.79 13.33 1.09
N PRO A 143 4.71 14.12 2.18
CA PRO A 143 3.95 13.77 3.39
C PRO A 143 2.43 14.00 3.25
N ASP A 144 1.97 14.55 2.14
CA ASP A 144 0.61 15.07 1.93
C ASP A 144 -0.47 14.03 2.27
N CYS A 145 -0.26 12.77 1.88
CA CYS A 145 -1.21 11.69 2.13
C CYS A 145 -1.36 11.35 3.63
N TYR A 146 -0.26 11.34 4.40
CA TYR A 146 -0.28 11.10 5.84
C TYR A 146 -0.90 12.29 6.58
N ASN A 147 -0.53 13.52 6.21
CA ASN A 147 -1.11 14.72 6.80
C ASN A 147 -2.62 14.79 6.53
N LEU A 148 -3.06 14.51 5.30
CA LEU A 148 -4.48 14.46 4.96
C LEU A 148 -5.23 13.39 5.77
N ALA A 149 -4.63 12.21 5.99
CA ALA A 149 -5.23 11.17 6.82
C ALA A 149 -5.42 11.64 8.27
N MET A 150 -4.41 12.30 8.84
CA MET A 150 -4.48 12.86 10.19
C MET A 150 -5.53 13.97 10.29
N ASP A 151 -5.56 14.90 9.34
CA ASP A 151 -6.55 15.99 9.30
C ASP A 151 -7.98 15.45 9.27
N LYS A 152 -8.23 14.45 8.41
CA LYS A 152 -9.58 13.85 8.28
C LYS A 152 -10.01 13.02 9.50
N LEU A 153 -9.05 12.54 10.28
CA LEU A 153 -9.31 11.79 11.51
C LEU A 153 -9.27 12.68 12.75
N ASP A 154 -9.02 13.99 12.64
CA ASP A 154 -8.74 14.88 13.77
C ASP A 154 -7.66 14.28 14.69
N ALA A 155 -6.61 13.71 14.10
CA ALA A 155 -5.56 13.00 14.82
C ALA A 155 -4.37 13.91 15.13
N ILE A 156 -3.93 13.90 16.39
CA ILE A 156 -2.76 14.65 16.84
C ILE A 156 -1.49 13.85 16.49
N GLY A 157 -0.54 14.44 15.77
CA GLY A 157 0.64 13.73 15.27
C GLY A 157 1.45 12.97 16.32
N SER A 158 1.50 13.43 17.58
CA SER A 158 2.15 12.73 18.70
C SER A 158 1.43 11.43 19.12
N GLU A 159 0.22 11.18 18.63
CA GLU A 159 -0.60 10.01 18.91
C GLU A 159 -0.76 9.11 17.68
N VAL A 160 -0.02 9.39 16.59
CA VAL A 160 -0.10 8.68 15.32
C VAL A 160 1.15 7.85 15.07
N LEU A 161 0.92 6.56 14.77
CA LEU A 161 1.91 5.63 14.27
C LEU A 161 1.71 5.40 12.77
N CYS A 162 2.75 5.63 11.96
CA CYS A 162 2.81 5.16 10.57
C CYS A 162 3.50 3.80 10.51
N VAL A 163 3.01 2.89 9.67
CA VAL A 163 3.62 1.57 9.41
C VAL A 163 3.95 1.48 7.92
N GLU A 164 5.23 1.26 7.61
CA GLU A 164 5.78 1.34 6.25
C GLU A 164 6.88 0.31 5.98
N ASP A 165 7.04 -0.06 4.70
CA ASP A 165 8.09 -0.95 4.21
C ASP A 165 9.01 -0.28 3.17
N SER A 166 8.49 0.69 2.42
CA SER A 166 9.14 1.28 1.26
C SER A 166 9.94 2.55 1.58
N GLU A 167 11.05 2.78 0.86
CA GLU A 167 11.86 4.00 1.01
C GLU A 167 11.02 5.29 0.81
N LYS A 168 10.10 5.28 -0.18
CA LYS A 168 9.24 6.44 -0.46
C LYS A 168 8.23 6.68 0.66
N GLY A 169 7.63 5.62 1.18
CA GLY A 169 6.69 5.71 2.26
C GLY A 169 7.35 6.13 3.58
N ILE A 170 8.52 5.58 3.88
CA ILE A 170 9.34 5.97 5.04
C ILE A 170 9.70 7.46 4.98
N LYS A 171 10.10 7.97 3.79
CA LYS A 171 10.37 9.41 3.60
C LYS A 171 9.12 10.25 3.84
N ALA A 172 7.97 9.82 3.30
CA ALA A 172 6.70 10.51 3.48
C ALA A 172 6.26 10.54 4.96
N ALA A 173 6.33 9.40 5.65
CA ALA A 173 5.99 9.30 7.07
C ALA A 173 6.90 10.18 7.93
N LYS A 174 8.23 10.14 7.72
CA LYS A 174 9.20 10.99 8.44
C LYS A 174 8.99 12.48 8.22
N ALA A 175 8.54 12.87 7.03
CA ALA A 175 8.27 14.28 6.70
C ALA A 175 6.87 14.75 7.15
N SER A 176 6.00 13.84 7.57
CA SER A 176 4.65 14.14 8.05
C SER A 176 4.63 14.66 9.50
N ALA A 177 3.47 15.06 9.98
CA ALA A 177 3.28 15.44 11.37
C ALA A 177 3.27 14.25 12.34
N ALA A 178 3.15 13.00 11.88
CA ALA A 178 3.19 11.79 12.71
C ALA A 178 4.53 11.64 13.43
N LYS A 179 4.51 11.23 14.69
CA LYS A 179 5.73 11.15 15.53
C LYS A 179 6.26 9.73 15.72
N HIS A 180 5.47 8.72 15.38
CA HIS A 180 5.88 7.33 15.50
C HIS A 180 5.91 6.66 14.11
N LEU A 181 6.95 5.87 13.87
CA LEU A 181 7.14 5.12 12.63
C LEU A 181 7.65 3.72 12.94
N LEU A 182 6.90 2.72 12.51
CA LEU A 182 7.32 1.33 12.48
C LEU A 182 7.71 0.97 11.05
N ILE A 183 8.96 0.59 10.85
CA ILE A 183 9.46 0.11 9.55
C ILE A 183 9.42 -1.42 9.59
N VAL A 184 8.78 -2.02 8.60
CA VAL A 184 8.68 -3.47 8.46
C VAL A 184 9.40 -3.93 7.19
N GLU A 185 9.83 -5.18 7.16
CA GLU A 185 10.50 -5.76 5.98
C GLU A 185 9.48 -6.18 4.90
N ASP A 186 8.33 -6.69 5.35
CA ASP A 186 7.24 -7.16 4.50
C ASP A 186 5.93 -7.30 5.29
N SER A 187 4.84 -7.61 4.60
CA SER A 187 3.50 -7.71 5.20
C SER A 187 3.38 -8.79 6.28
N SER A 188 4.19 -9.85 6.28
CA SER A 188 4.17 -10.91 7.31
C SER A 188 4.57 -10.41 8.69
N LYS A 189 5.37 -9.33 8.73
CA LYS A 189 5.81 -8.67 9.96
C LYS A 189 4.72 -7.79 10.58
N VAL A 190 3.67 -7.47 9.84
CA VAL A 190 2.54 -6.69 10.33
C VAL A 190 1.48 -7.62 10.89
N ASN A 191 1.61 -7.96 12.15
CA ASN A 191 0.73 -8.86 12.90
C ASN A 191 0.51 -8.36 14.33
N LEU A 192 -0.40 -9.01 15.06
CA LEU A 192 -0.76 -8.61 16.42
C LEU A 192 0.44 -8.55 17.36
N HIS A 193 1.32 -9.55 17.32
CA HIS A 193 2.49 -9.60 18.20
C HIS A 193 3.41 -8.39 17.99
N THR A 194 3.78 -8.11 16.74
CA THR A 194 4.68 -6.99 16.39
C THR A 194 4.09 -5.65 16.83
N LEU A 195 2.81 -5.42 16.52
CA LEU A 195 2.18 -4.13 16.85
C LEU A 195 2.01 -3.95 18.36
N VAL A 196 1.59 -4.99 19.09
CA VAL A 196 1.44 -4.92 20.56
C VAL A 196 2.79 -4.67 21.24
N THR A 197 3.86 -5.32 20.78
CA THR A 197 5.22 -5.07 21.29
C THR A 197 5.61 -3.61 21.08
N PHE A 198 5.49 -3.11 19.85
CA PHE A 198 5.81 -1.72 19.54
C PHE A 198 5.01 -0.71 20.37
N LEU A 199 3.69 -0.95 20.52
CA LEU A 199 2.81 -0.07 21.30
C LEU A 199 3.19 -0.03 22.79
N LYS A 200 3.64 -1.15 23.36
CA LYS A 200 4.10 -1.21 24.76
C LYS A 200 5.42 -0.46 24.97
N ASP A 201 6.35 -0.56 24.01
CA ASP A 201 7.66 0.09 24.08
C ASP A 201 7.59 1.61 23.81
N SER A 202 6.43 2.08 23.30
CA SER A 202 6.19 3.50 22.96
C SER A 202 5.46 4.29 24.08
N ILE A 203 5.23 3.67 25.24
CA ILE A 203 4.64 4.27 26.45
C ILE A 203 5.77 4.70 27.38
#